data_7a7e682ee072ca028a384c9b0886e3bd
#
_entry.id   7a7e682ee072ca028a384c9b0886e3bd
#
_cell.length_a   1.000
_cell.length_b   1.000
_cell.length_c   1.000
_cell.angle_alpha   90.00
_cell.angle_beta   90.00
_cell.angle_gamma   90.00
#
_symmetry.space_group_name_H-M   'P 1'
#
loop_
_entity.id
_entity.type
_entity.pdbx_description
1 polymer ?
#
loop_
_entity_poly.entity_id
_entity_poly.type
_entity_poly.pdbx_seq_one_letter_code
_entity_poly.pdbx_strand_id
1 'polypeptide(L)'
;MRRLLITAAAATAAALTLSACGTTEPSDDDAKKGAESLTLTDATGAKVKLNGPAKRVVGTEWNEVESLISLGVDPVGVADVKGYKTWDKAVPLKNDPKDIGTRGEPSMDTVASLKPDLILATTDLPAAAVKQLRKVAPVLAIRPADAADPIGRMTENLDLIAKATGTTKRSAKLKKDFEAKLAEGKKALADAGLGGADYAFADGYVTSNQVSIRPFTSGSLIGAVNEKIGLKNAWKVKGDKSYGLGATDVEGLTKLDKDVQFAYIGNKSDKTSTPFNGVLAKDKVWTSLPFVKKGNVHRLPDGIWMFGGPESMNQYVDSVVDALTKK
;
A
#
# COMPACT_ATOMS: atom_id res chain seq x y z
N MET A 1 -13.90 -77.25 23.15
CA MET A 1 -13.04 -78.50 23.19
C MET A 1 -11.63 -78.11 22.82
N ARG A 2 -10.73 -78.46 23.76
CA ARG A 2 -9.29 -78.67 23.58
C ARG A 2 -8.45 -77.54 22.97
N ARG A 3 -7.65 -76.84 23.81
CA ARG A 3 -6.36 -77.24 24.48
C ARG A 3 -5.17 -77.02 23.53
N LEU A 4 -4.30 -76.04 23.92
CA LEU A 4 -2.97 -76.22 24.57
C LEU A 4 -1.85 -76.32 23.52
N LEU A 5 -0.68 -75.80 23.59
CA LEU A 5 0.30 -75.34 24.58
C LEU A 5 1.50 -74.75 23.83
N ILE A 6 2.10 -73.69 24.28
CA ILE A 6 3.44 -73.52 24.84
C ILE A 6 4.57 -74.09 23.98
N THR A 7 5.59 -73.26 23.63
CA THR A 7 6.88 -73.23 24.36
C THR A 7 7.80 -72.13 23.85
N ALA A 8 8.48 -71.54 24.81
CA ALA A 8 9.56 -70.59 24.70
C ALA A 8 10.87 -71.28 24.43
N ALA A 9 11.84 -70.65 23.82
CA ALA A 9 13.28 -70.88 24.03
C ALA A 9 14.07 -69.60 23.77
N ALA A 10 14.78 -69.20 24.82
CA ALA A 10 15.83 -68.17 24.83
C ALA A 10 17.21 -68.84 24.56
N ALA A 11 18.13 -68.09 23.99
CA ALA A 11 19.61 -68.23 24.22
C ALA A 11 20.32 -67.12 23.39
N THR A 12 20.85 -66.09 23.98
CA THR A 12 22.20 -65.77 24.50
C THR A 12 23.30 -65.54 23.44
N ALA A 13 23.75 -64.32 23.41
CA ALA A 13 25.11 -63.77 23.48
C ALA A 13 26.21 -64.24 22.51
N ALA A 14 26.82 -63.23 21.86
CA ALA A 14 28.29 -63.04 21.95
C ALA A 14 28.70 -61.69 21.37
N ALA A 15 29.33 -60.88 22.18
CA ALA A 15 30.02 -59.64 21.80
C ALA A 15 31.33 -59.98 21.10
N LEU A 16 31.67 -59.21 20.07
CA LEU A 16 33.08 -59.11 19.59
C LEU A 16 33.34 -57.68 19.24
N THR A 17 34.10 -57.00 20.09
CA THR A 17 34.74 -55.71 19.89
C THR A 17 35.87 -55.80 18.91
N LEU A 18 35.90 -54.99 17.86
CA LEU A 18 37.13 -54.66 17.16
C LEU A 18 37.21 -53.14 17.02
N SER A 19 38.10 -52.55 17.81
CA SER A 19 38.58 -51.19 17.69
C SER A 19 39.40 -51.06 16.41
N ALA A 20 38.98 -50.09 15.54
CA ALA A 20 39.86 -49.55 14.52
C ALA A 20 39.83 -48.03 14.69
N CYS A 21 40.92 -47.46 15.21
CA CYS A 21 41.24 -46.05 15.10
C CYS A 21 41.37 -45.68 13.63
N GLY A 22 40.48 -44.81 13.16
CA GLY A 22 40.60 -44.06 11.92
C GLY A 22 40.28 -42.62 12.24
N THR A 23 41.30 -41.78 12.28
CA THR A 23 41.19 -40.32 12.29
C THR A 23 40.46 -39.88 11.04
N THR A 24 39.21 -39.50 11.19
CA THR A 24 38.47 -38.75 10.18
C THR A 24 38.22 -37.38 10.78
N GLU A 25 38.82 -36.37 10.16
CA GLU A 25 38.51 -34.95 10.39
C GLU A 25 37.00 -34.73 10.31
N PRO A 26 36.42 -33.88 11.16
CA PRO A 26 35.03 -33.48 10.98
C PRO A 26 34.96 -32.71 9.66
N SER A 27 34.37 -33.29 8.65
CA SER A 27 33.85 -32.55 7.51
C SER A 27 32.75 -31.59 8.06
N ASP A 28 33.06 -30.32 8.06
CA ASP A 28 32.11 -29.24 8.17
C ASP A 28 31.14 -29.30 6.97
N ASP A 29 30.24 -30.24 6.97
CA ASP A 29 28.98 -30.18 6.25
C ASP A 29 27.97 -29.44 7.13
N ASP A 30 28.22 -28.16 7.38
CA ASP A 30 27.18 -27.22 7.59
C ASP A 30 26.40 -27.08 6.26
N ALA A 31 25.58 -28.12 6.01
CA ALA A 31 24.54 -28.05 5.01
C ALA A 31 23.75 -26.77 5.27
N LYS A 32 24.02 -25.74 4.49
CA LYS A 32 23.15 -24.57 4.34
C LYS A 32 21.73 -25.12 4.28
N LYS A 33 20.97 -24.97 5.36
CA LYS A 33 19.52 -25.17 5.35
C LYS A 33 19.02 -24.27 4.24
N GLY A 34 18.79 -24.84 3.06
CA GLY A 34 18.25 -24.14 1.91
C GLY A 34 16.97 -23.46 2.38
N ALA A 35 16.88 -22.16 2.19
CA ALA A 35 15.68 -21.41 2.53
C ALA A 35 14.49 -22.14 1.87
N GLU A 36 13.48 -22.45 2.68
CA GLU A 36 12.29 -23.18 2.22
C GLU A 36 11.65 -22.39 1.06
N SER A 37 11.45 -23.05 -0.09
CA SER A 37 10.90 -22.38 -1.27
C SER A 37 9.48 -21.92 -1.00
N LEU A 38 9.18 -20.70 -1.37
CA LEU A 38 7.86 -20.07 -1.20
C LEU A 38 7.15 -19.97 -2.56
N THR A 39 5.90 -20.39 -2.62
CA THR A 39 5.05 -20.21 -3.80
C THR A 39 3.84 -19.34 -3.43
N LEU A 40 3.71 -18.19 -4.10
CA LEU A 40 2.61 -17.27 -3.93
C LEU A 40 1.72 -17.26 -5.18
N THR A 41 0.47 -16.85 -5.02
CA THR A 41 -0.43 -16.56 -6.13
C THR A 41 -0.57 -15.05 -6.22
N ASP A 42 -0.24 -14.46 -7.37
CA ASP A 42 -0.36 -13.03 -7.59
C ASP A 42 -1.79 -12.60 -7.98
N ALA A 43 -2.00 -11.29 -8.15
CA ALA A 43 -3.31 -10.74 -8.50
C ALA A 43 -3.83 -11.17 -9.88
N THR A 44 -2.98 -11.73 -10.74
CA THR A 44 -3.37 -12.28 -12.05
C THR A 44 -3.70 -13.78 -11.98
N GLY A 45 -3.55 -14.41 -10.81
CA GLY A 45 -3.68 -15.85 -10.62
C GLY A 45 -2.41 -16.65 -10.94
N ALA A 46 -1.32 -15.98 -11.33
CA ALA A 46 -0.06 -16.63 -11.66
C ALA A 46 0.67 -17.10 -10.38
N LYS A 47 1.37 -18.24 -10.49
CA LYS A 47 2.21 -18.76 -9.41
C LYS A 47 3.60 -18.13 -9.48
N VAL A 48 4.00 -17.47 -8.41
CA VAL A 48 5.32 -16.84 -8.24
C VAL A 48 6.13 -17.68 -7.26
N LYS A 49 7.26 -18.22 -7.70
CA LYS A 49 8.17 -19.04 -6.88
C LYS A 49 9.34 -18.20 -6.43
N LEU A 50 9.64 -18.22 -5.14
CA LEU A 50 10.79 -17.56 -4.52
C LEU A 50 11.65 -18.59 -3.77
N ASN A 51 12.95 -18.40 -3.76
CA ASN A 51 13.90 -19.22 -3.02
C ASN A 51 14.07 -18.72 -1.57
N GLY A 52 12.94 -18.69 -0.83
CA GLY A 52 12.83 -18.07 0.48
C GLY A 52 12.30 -16.64 0.45
N PRO A 53 12.22 -15.96 1.61
CA PRO A 53 11.77 -14.57 1.70
C PRO A 53 12.65 -13.62 0.91
N ALA A 54 12.05 -12.79 0.07
CA ALA A 54 12.75 -11.82 -0.76
C ALA A 54 13.47 -10.76 0.09
N LYS A 55 14.67 -10.36 -0.35
CA LYS A 55 15.55 -9.39 0.32
C LYS A 55 15.94 -8.21 -0.57
N ARG A 56 16.05 -8.45 -1.87
CA ARG A 56 16.43 -7.45 -2.86
C ARG A 56 15.24 -7.12 -3.73
N VAL A 57 14.35 -6.29 -3.19
CA VAL A 57 13.05 -6.02 -3.82
C VAL A 57 13.10 -4.71 -4.59
N VAL A 58 12.54 -4.72 -5.78
CA VAL A 58 12.28 -3.53 -6.62
C VAL A 58 10.78 -3.24 -6.60
N GLY A 59 10.40 -1.98 -6.37
CA GLY A 59 9.01 -1.51 -6.46
C GLY A 59 8.80 -0.62 -7.68
N THR A 60 7.79 -0.93 -8.49
CA THR A 60 7.46 -0.15 -9.70
C THR A 60 6.38 0.90 -9.46
N GLU A 61 5.74 0.87 -8.28
CA GLU A 61 4.70 1.82 -7.87
C GLU A 61 4.86 2.20 -6.39
N TRP A 62 4.43 3.40 -5.99
CA TRP A 62 4.71 3.94 -4.66
C TRP A 62 3.95 3.24 -3.53
N ASN A 63 2.74 2.75 -3.75
CA ASN A 63 2.02 1.96 -2.75
C ASN A 63 2.74 0.66 -2.36
N GLU A 64 3.43 0.03 -3.33
CA GLU A 64 4.27 -1.14 -3.11
C GLU A 64 5.52 -0.78 -2.30
N VAL A 65 6.14 0.36 -2.63
CA VAL A 65 7.32 0.89 -1.95
C VAL A 65 6.98 1.26 -0.50
N GLU A 66 5.88 1.99 -0.28
CA GLU A 66 5.39 2.30 1.07
C GLU A 66 5.17 1.03 1.88
N SER A 67 4.49 0.03 1.29
CA SER A 67 4.23 -1.25 1.95
C SER A 67 5.52 -1.98 2.34
N LEU A 68 6.53 -2.02 1.45
CA LEU A 68 7.84 -2.61 1.73
C LEU A 68 8.51 -1.95 2.93
N ILE A 69 8.62 -0.62 2.91
CA ILE A 69 9.31 0.13 3.97
C ILE A 69 8.55 0.01 5.30
N SER A 70 7.22 0.05 5.28
CA SER A 70 6.38 -0.17 6.46
C SER A 70 6.57 -1.56 7.05
N LEU A 71 6.79 -2.57 6.20
CA LEU A 71 7.12 -3.93 6.59
C LEU A 71 8.57 -4.11 7.06
N GLY A 72 9.41 -3.08 6.96
CA GLY A 72 10.81 -3.10 7.36
C GLY A 72 11.76 -3.67 6.30
N VAL A 73 11.37 -3.62 5.03
CA VAL A 73 12.17 -4.06 3.89
C VAL A 73 12.53 -2.84 3.04
N ASP A 74 13.80 -2.47 3.03
CA ASP A 74 14.27 -1.35 2.22
C ASP A 74 14.43 -1.78 0.75
N PRO A 75 13.75 -1.12 -0.21
CA PRO A 75 13.84 -1.48 -1.62
C PRO A 75 15.23 -1.17 -2.19
N VAL A 76 15.72 -1.99 -3.13
CA VAL A 76 16.99 -1.72 -3.86
C VAL A 76 16.77 -0.82 -5.08
N GLY A 77 15.54 -0.74 -5.58
CA GLY A 77 15.14 0.11 -6.69
C GLY A 77 13.70 0.57 -6.54
N VAL A 78 13.45 1.81 -6.92
CA VAL A 78 12.15 2.49 -6.81
C VAL A 78 11.90 3.28 -8.09
N ALA A 79 10.70 3.19 -8.63
CA ALA A 79 10.31 4.04 -9.75
C ALA A 79 10.01 5.46 -9.25
N ASP A 80 10.58 6.45 -9.93
CA ASP A 80 10.41 7.88 -9.63
C ASP A 80 10.67 8.21 -8.14
N VAL A 81 11.89 8.00 -7.71
CA VAL A 81 12.35 8.28 -6.34
C VAL A 81 12.06 9.72 -5.91
N LYS A 82 12.22 10.68 -6.84
CA LYS A 82 11.93 12.09 -6.56
C LYS A 82 10.45 12.32 -6.28
N GLY A 83 9.59 11.72 -7.09
CA GLY A 83 8.15 11.78 -6.90
C GLY A 83 7.73 11.15 -5.58
N TYR A 84 8.25 9.96 -5.26
CA TYR A 84 8.00 9.31 -3.97
C TYR A 84 8.34 10.23 -2.78
N LYS A 85 9.55 10.76 -2.74
CA LYS A 85 10.00 11.70 -1.67
C LYS A 85 9.14 12.96 -1.58
N THR A 86 8.47 13.33 -2.67
CA THR A 86 7.63 14.53 -2.75
C THR A 86 6.22 14.27 -2.25
N TRP A 87 5.63 13.12 -2.65
CA TRP A 87 4.20 12.82 -2.47
C TRP A 87 3.91 11.83 -1.36
N ASP A 88 4.89 11.03 -0.94
CA ASP A 88 4.76 10.07 0.17
C ASP A 88 5.80 10.37 1.25
N LYS A 89 5.39 11.14 2.25
CA LYS A 89 6.22 11.49 3.41
C LYS A 89 5.84 10.73 4.66
N ALA A 90 4.72 10.00 4.62
CA ALA A 90 4.28 9.16 5.72
C ALA A 90 5.29 8.06 6.01
N VAL A 91 5.88 7.51 4.94
CA VAL A 91 6.87 6.44 5.03
C VAL A 91 8.12 6.82 4.22
N PRO A 92 9.04 7.60 4.78
CA PRO A 92 10.23 8.06 4.07
C PRO A 92 11.17 6.89 3.72
N LEU A 93 11.85 6.99 2.57
CA LEU A 93 12.94 6.09 2.21
C LEU A 93 14.05 6.15 3.26
N LYS A 94 14.44 5.00 3.80
CA LYS A 94 15.50 4.88 4.83
C LYS A 94 16.88 4.65 4.23
N ASN A 95 16.91 4.12 3.00
CA ASN A 95 18.12 3.93 2.20
C ASN A 95 18.12 4.89 1.00
N ASP A 96 19.10 4.76 0.12
CA ASP A 96 19.15 5.46 -1.16
C ASP A 96 18.97 4.46 -2.33
N PRO A 97 17.71 4.04 -2.58
CA PRO A 97 17.44 3.08 -3.64
C PRO A 97 17.74 3.69 -5.00
N LYS A 98 18.13 2.86 -5.95
CA LYS A 98 18.32 3.29 -7.33
C LYS A 98 16.98 3.72 -7.95
N ASP A 99 16.96 4.89 -8.58
CA ASP A 99 15.83 5.28 -9.43
C ASP A 99 15.81 4.40 -10.67
N ILE A 100 14.68 3.73 -10.91
CA ILE A 100 14.49 2.81 -12.05
C ILE A 100 13.67 3.42 -13.19
N GLY A 101 13.47 4.74 -13.21
CA GLY A 101 12.68 5.43 -14.23
C GLY A 101 11.26 5.76 -13.75
N THR A 102 10.34 6.02 -14.67
CA THR A 102 8.96 6.39 -14.32
C THR A 102 8.13 5.19 -13.89
N ARG A 103 7.05 5.43 -13.15
CA ARG A 103 6.14 4.37 -12.66
C ARG A 103 5.50 3.54 -13.77
N GLY A 104 5.20 4.15 -14.92
CA GLY A 104 4.64 3.44 -16.08
C GLY A 104 5.68 2.79 -17.00
N GLU A 105 6.94 3.24 -16.94
CA GLU A 105 8.01 2.85 -17.88
C GLU A 105 9.34 2.65 -17.12
N PRO A 106 9.50 1.57 -16.35
CA PRO A 106 10.75 1.28 -15.65
C PRO A 106 11.86 0.91 -16.64
N SER A 107 13.10 1.36 -16.36
CA SER A 107 14.30 1.01 -17.12
C SER A 107 14.70 -0.45 -16.87
N MET A 108 14.55 -1.29 -17.88
CA MET A 108 14.87 -2.72 -17.76
C MET A 108 16.34 -2.97 -17.46
N ASP A 109 17.26 -2.18 -18.04
CA ASP A 109 18.71 -2.30 -17.81
C ASP A 109 19.05 -1.93 -16.36
N THR A 110 18.44 -0.86 -15.84
CA THR A 110 18.63 -0.45 -14.45
C THR A 110 18.12 -1.53 -13.51
N VAL A 111 16.89 -2.05 -13.72
CA VAL A 111 16.33 -3.13 -12.91
C VAL A 111 17.23 -4.38 -12.94
N ALA A 112 17.70 -4.79 -14.12
CA ALA A 112 18.59 -5.95 -14.27
C ALA A 112 19.93 -5.77 -13.51
N SER A 113 20.49 -4.56 -13.54
CA SER A 113 21.76 -4.25 -12.85
C SER A 113 21.66 -4.40 -11.33
N LEU A 114 20.46 -4.24 -10.78
CA LEU A 114 20.19 -4.37 -9.34
C LEU A 114 20.13 -5.82 -8.87
N LYS A 115 20.05 -6.79 -9.78
CA LYS A 115 19.94 -8.23 -9.48
C LYS A 115 18.88 -8.48 -8.37
N PRO A 116 17.62 -8.07 -8.60
CA PRO A 116 16.57 -8.28 -7.60
C PRO A 116 16.23 -9.77 -7.48
N ASP A 117 15.76 -10.17 -6.30
CA ASP A 117 15.17 -11.49 -6.08
C ASP A 117 13.63 -11.46 -6.16
N LEU A 118 13.06 -10.24 -6.17
CA LEU A 118 11.63 -9.99 -6.38
C LEU A 118 11.42 -8.61 -6.99
N ILE A 119 10.48 -8.52 -7.92
CA ILE A 119 9.94 -7.26 -8.45
C ILE A 119 8.46 -7.20 -8.08
N LEU A 120 8.03 -6.12 -7.43
CA LEU A 120 6.63 -5.79 -7.24
C LEU A 120 6.17 -4.93 -8.42
N ALA A 121 5.03 -5.25 -9.00
CA ALA A 121 4.46 -4.51 -10.11
C ALA A 121 2.93 -4.49 -10.01
N THR A 122 2.30 -3.34 -10.19
CA THR A 122 0.85 -3.28 -10.24
C THR A 122 0.30 -3.87 -11.54
N THR A 123 -0.95 -4.32 -11.51
CA THR A 123 -1.66 -4.78 -12.71
C THR A 123 -1.91 -3.66 -13.73
N ASP A 124 -1.67 -2.40 -13.36
CA ASP A 124 -1.79 -1.23 -14.25
C ASP A 124 -0.56 -1.04 -15.13
N LEU A 125 0.57 -1.69 -14.76
CA LEU A 125 1.76 -1.66 -15.61
C LEU A 125 1.49 -2.40 -16.92
N PRO A 126 1.88 -1.85 -18.10
CA PRO A 126 1.65 -2.49 -19.37
C PRO A 126 2.17 -3.94 -19.42
N ALA A 127 1.37 -4.87 -19.93
CA ALA A 127 1.70 -6.29 -19.98
C ALA A 127 3.06 -6.59 -20.65
N ALA A 128 3.43 -5.76 -21.63
CA ALA A 128 4.74 -5.85 -22.30
C ALA A 128 5.89 -5.55 -21.33
N ALA A 129 5.74 -4.55 -20.45
CA ALA A 129 6.72 -4.20 -19.43
C ALA A 129 6.84 -5.33 -18.38
N VAL A 130 5.69 -5.84 -17.89
CA VAL A 130 5.67 -6.99 -16.96
C VAL A 130 6.37 -8.21 -17.57
N LYS A 131 6.14 -8.50 -18.86
CA LYS A 131 6.82 -9.60 -19.57
C LYS A 131 8.34 -9.41 -19.61
N GLN A 132 8.83 -8.18 -19.77
CA GLN A 132 10.26 -7.89 -19.74
C GLN A 132 10.84 -8.03 -18.32
N LEU A 133 10.16 -7.50 -17.30
CA LEU A 133 10.55 -7.63 -15.90
C LEU A 133 10.69 -9.11 -15.49
N ARG A 134 9.76 -9.97 -15.94
CA ARG A 134 9.81 -11.43 -15.66
C ARG A 134 11.03 -12.13 -16.26
N LYS A 135 11.75 -11.54 -17.21
CA LYS A 135 13.04 -12.07 -17.69
C LYS A 135 14.19 -11.76 -16.73
N VAL A 136 14.02 -10.76 -15.87
CA VAL A 136 15.04 -10.32 -14.92
C VAL A 136 14.90 -11.07 -13.59
N ALA A 137 13.69 -11.12 -13.02
CA ALA A 137 13.43 -11.75 -11.74
C ALA A 137 11.94 -12.16 -11.61
N PRO A 138 11.56 -12.95 -10.58
CA PRO A 138 10.17 -13.18 -10.23
C PRO A 138 9.42 -11.86 -10.06
N VAL A 139 8.24 -11.73 -10.70
CA VAL A 139 7.35 -10.56 -10.59
C VAL A 139 6.10 -10.98 -9.84
N LEU A 140 5.83 -10.29 -8.74
CA LEU A 140 4.58 -10.41 -7.99
C LEU A 140 3.65 -9.29 -8.42
N ALA A 141 2.61 -9.63 -9.17
CA ALA A 141 1.62 -8.66 -9.63
C ALA A 141 0.65 -8.31 -8.50
N ILE A 142 0.49 -7.02 -8.25
CA ILE A 142 -0.38 -6.45 -7.22
C ILE A 142 -1.57 -5.75 -7.89
N ARG A 143 -2.79 -6.02 -7.46
CA ARG A 143 -3.95 -5.23 -7.88
C ARG A 143 -4.00 -3.96 -7.02
N PRO A 144 -3.75 -2.77 -7.57
CA PRO A 144 -3.48 -1.59 -6.75
C PRO A 144 -4.71 -1.07 -6.00
N ALA A 145 -5.91 -1.27 -6.54
CA ALA A 145 -7.15 -0.78 -5.96
C ALA A 145 -8.35 -1.69 -6.30
N ASP A 146 -9.41 -1.59 -5.50
CA ASP A 146 -10.71 -2.23 -5.75
C ASP A 146 -11.81 -1.35 -5.15
N ALA A 147 -12.63 -0.73 -6.01
CA ALA A 147 -13.69 0.17 -5.55
C ALA A 147 -14.82 -0.54 -4.79
N ALA A 148 -14.89 -1.87 -4.83
CA ALA A 148 -15.85 -2.64 -4.05
C ALA A 148 -15.40 -2.84 -2.59
N ASP A 149 -14.07 -2.92 -2.35
CA ASP A 149 -13.48 -3.07 -1.01
C ASP A 149 -12.07 -2.43 -0.97
N PRO A 150 -11.97 -1.09 -0.93
CA PRO A 150 -10.68 -0.40 -1.01
C PRO A 150 -9.74 -0.71 0.16
N ILE A 151 -10.27 -0.75 1.39
CA ILE A 151 -9.48 -1.04 2.60
C ILE A 151 -9.06 -2.51 2.63
N GLY A 152 -9.97 -3.43 2.30
CA GLY A 152 -9.63 -4.84 2.18
C GLY A 152 -8.54 -5.07 1.15
N ARG A 153 -8.62 -4.43 -0.02
CA ARG A 153 -7.58 -4.51 -1.06
C ARG A 153 -6.23 -4.00 -0.57
N MET A 154 -6.18 -2.85 0.08
CA MET A 154 -4.95 -2.31 0.67
C MET A 154 -4.31 -3.31 1.65
N THR A 155 -5.10 -3.90 2.55
CA THR A 155 -4.61 -4.84 3.55
C THR A 155 -4.21 -6.20 2.95
N GLU A 156 -4.91 -6.69 1.94
CA GLU A 156 -4.54 -7.89 1.19
C GLU A 156 -3.21 -7.72 0.45
N ASN A 157 -2.98 -6.56 -0.17
CA ASN A 157 -1.72 -6.24 -0.82
C ASN A 157 -0.56 -6.22 0.18
N LEU A 158 -0.76 -5.58 1.34
CA LEU A 158 0.22 -5.59 2.42
C LEU A 158 0.56 -7.01 2.89
N ASP A 159 -0.46 -7.86 3.08
CA ASP A 159 -0.28 -9.26 3.48
C ASP A 159 0.45 -10.09 2.40
N LEU A 160 0.17 -9.85 1.12
CA LEU A 160 0.82 -10.54 0.01
C LEU A 160 2.32 -10.18 -0.05
N ILE A 161 2.65 -8.90 0.08
CA ILE A 161 4.04 -8.42 0.14
C ILE A 161 4.74 -8.95 1.40
N ALA A 162 4.05 -8.96 2.54
CA ALA A 162 4.59 -9.51 3.78
C ALA A 162 4.89 -11.01 3.70
N LYS A 163 4.05 -11.79 3.03
CA LYS A 163 4.33 -13.22 2.75
C LYS A 163 5.57 -13.37 1.86
N ALA A 164 5.69 -12.55 0.81
CA ALA A 164 6.84 -12.59 -0.09
C ALA A 164 8.17 -12.23 0.61
N THR A 165 8.13 -11.39 1.62
CA THR A 165 9.31 -10.86 2.33
C THR A 165 9.54 -11.49 3.71
N GLY A 166 8.65 -12.40 4.15
CA GLY A 166 8.74 -13.05 5.46
C GLY A 166 8.41 -12.14 6.65
N THR A 167 7.63 -11.09 6.44
CA THR A 167 7.33 -10.04 7.44
C THR A 167 5.89 -10.05 7.95
N THR A 168 5.22 -11.20 7.93
CA THR A 168 3.78 -11.36 8.25
C THR A 168 3.39 -10.86 9.64
N LYS A 169 4.28 -11.00 10.66
CA LYS A 169 4.05 -10.46 11.99
C LYS A 169 3.96 -8.93 11.98
N ARG A 170 4.79 -8.28 11.16
CA ARG A 170 4.77 -6.83 11.01
C ARG A 170 3.49 -6.37 10.31
N SER A 171 3.05 -7.08 9.25
CA SER A 171 1.77 -6.80 8.59
C SER A 171 0.60 -6.86 9.57
N ALA A 172 0.51 -7.92 10.38
CA ALA A 172 -0.55 -8.05 11.39
C ALA A 172 -0.57 -6.86 12.37
N LYS A 173 0.62 -6.39 12.80
CA LYS A 173 0.72 -5.21 13.67
C LYS A 173 0.23 -3.94 12.96
N LEU A 174 0.68 -3.68 11.73
CA LEU A 174 0.29 -2.50 10.96
C LEU A 174 -1.23 -2.43 10.76
N LYS A 175 -1.87 -3.56 10.44
CA LYS A 175 -3.33 -3.64 10.30
C LYS A 175 -4.05 -3.33 11.61
N LYS A 176 -3.59 -3.90 12.73
CA LYS A 176 -4.15 -3.63 14.06
C LYS A 176 -4.00 -2.16 14.45
N ASP A 177 -2.84 -1.57 14.20
CA ASP A 177 -2.58 -0.16 14.50
C ASP A 177 -3.50 0.75 13.65
N PHE A 178 -3.72 0.40 12.38
CA PHE A 178 -4.64 1.12 11.50
C PHE A 178 -6.10 1.01 11.95
N GLU A 179 -6.58 -0.17 12.35
CA GLU A 179 -7.92 -0.33 12.92
C GLU A 179 -8.12 0.51 14.17
N ALA A 180 -7.11 0.56 15.04
CA ALA A 180 -7.12 1.41 16.22
C ALA A 180 -7.19 2.91 15.87
N LYS A 181 -6.42 3.34 14.84
CA LYS A 181 -6.44 4.72 14.33
C LYS A 181 -7.79 5.11 13.76
N LEU A 182 -8.45 4.22 13.02
CA LEU A 182 -9.82 4.46 12.53
C LEU A 182 -10.81 4.67 13.68
N ALA A 183 -10.72 3.85 14.73
CA ALA A 183 -11.58 3.95 15.89
C ALA A 183 -11.33 5.26 16.67
N GLU A 184 -10.07 5.65 16.84
CA GLU A 184 -9.65 6.92 17.44
C GLU A 184 -10.21 8.12 16.67
N GLY A 185 -10.00 8.15 15.35
CA GLY A 185 -10.50 9.22 14.48
C GLY A 185 -12.02 9.34 14.52
N LYS A 186 -12.73 8.20 14.48
CA LYS A 186 -14.19 8.17 14.60
C LYS A 186 -14.67 8.77 15.92
N LYS A 187 -14.00 8.40 17.03
CA LYS A 187 -14.34 8.94 18.34
C LYS A 187 -14.08 10.44 18.41
N ALA A 188 -12.93 10.91 17.93
CA ALA A 188 -12.57 12.33 17.94
C ALA A 188 -13.57 13.20 17.16
N LEU A 189 -13.98 12.74 15.97
CA LEU A 189 -15.00 13.45 15.16
C LEU A 189 -16.38 13.42 15.83
N ALA A 190 -16.77 12.32 16.44
CA ALA A 190 -18.04 12.21 17.16
C ALA A 190 -18.06 13.13 18.37
N ASP A 191 -17.00 13.18 19.18
CA ASP A 191 -16.84 14.07 20.33
C ASP A 191 -16.88 15.55 19.94
N ALA A 192 -16.42 15.88 18.72
CA ALA A 192 -16.50 17.23 18.14
C ALA A 192 -17.87 17.57 17.51
N GLY A 193 -18.86 16.66 17.56
CA GLY A 193 -20.18 16.84 16.96
C GLY A 193 -20.20 16.70 15.43
N LEU A 194 -19.17 16.10 14.84
CA LEU A 194 -19.01 15.93 13.39
C LEU A 194 -19.37 14.51 12.89
N GLY A 195 -19.86 13.64 13.79
CA GLY A 195 -20.35 12.31 13.41
C GLY A 195 -21.47 12.40 12.38
N GLY A 196 -21.25 11.81 11.20
CA GLY A 196 -22.19 11.84 10.08
C GLY A 196 -22.18 13.13 9.26
N ALA A 197 -21.19 14.02 9.48
CA ALA A 197 -21.04 15.22 8.66
C ALA A 197 -20.76 14.88 7.19
N ASP A 198 -21.35 15.64 6.27
CA ASP A 198 -21.07 15.54 4.85
C ASP A 198 -19.66 16.04 4.56
N TYR A 199 -18.87 15.20 3.90
CA TYR A 199 -17.46 15.43 3.64
C TYR A 199 -17.11 15.14 2.18
N ALA A 200 -16.45 16.08 1.54
CA ALA A 200 -15.99 15.93 0.16
C ALA A 200 -14.47 16.10 0.10
N PHE A 201 -13.75 15.04 -0.24
CA PHE A 201 -12.31 15.11 -0.47
C PHE A 201 -12.02 15.06 -1.96
N ALA A 202 -11.11 15.92 -2.41
CA ALA A 202 -10.62 15.94 -3.79
C ALA A 202 -9.14 16.32 -3.85
N ASP A 203 -8.50 15.96 -4.95
CA ASP A 203 -7.36 16.68 -5.46
C ASP A 203 -7.72 17.39 -6.77
N GLY A 204 -6.81 18.17 -7.31
CA GLY A 204 -7.08 18.90 -8.55
C GLY A 204 -5.80 19.32 -9.22
N TYR A 205 -5.89 19.51 -10.52
CA TYR A 205 -4.77 19.89 -11.36
C TYR A 205 -5.14 20.98 -12.34
N VAL A 206 -4.16 21.81 -12.67
CA VAL A 206 -4.27 22.83 -13.72
C VAL A 206 -3.46 22.34 -14.92
N THR A 207 -4.17 22.10 -16.03
CA THR A 207 -3.53 21.72 -17.31
C THR A 207 -4.05 22.64 -18.40
N SER A 208 -3.17 23.31 -19.12
CA SER A 208 -3.54 24.23 -20.21
C SER A 208 -4.62 25.26 -19.79
N ASN A 209 -4.48 25.86 -18.60
CA ASN A 209 -5.42 26.80 -17.98
C ASN A 209 -6.81 26.22 -17.64
N GLN A 210 -7.00 24.93 -17.72
CA GLN A 210 -8.21 24.25 -17.27
C GLN A 210 -7.98 23.60 -15.92
N VAL A 211 -8.95 23.73 -15.01
CA VAL A 211 -8.95 23.06 -13.72
C VAL A 211 -9.71 21.75 -13.86
N SER A 212 -9.02 20.67 -13.58
CA SER A 212 -9.62 19.35 -13.42
C SER A 212 -9.64 19.00 -11.94
N ILE A 213 -10.80 18.59 -11.45
CA ILE A 213 -11.00 18.17 -10.06
C ILE A 213 -11.30 16.69 -10.05
N ARG A 214 -10.62 15.95 -9.17
CA ARG A 214 -10.77 14.52 -9.03
C ARG A 214 -11.42 14.20 -7.68
N PRO A 215 -12.73 13.96 -7.64
CA PRO A 215 -13.45 13.49 -6.47
C PRO A 215 -13.01 12.09 -6.02
N PHE A 216 -12.79 11.92 -4.73
CA PHE A 216 -12.60 10.62 -4.10
C PHE A 216 -13.94 10.11 -3.56
N THR A 217 -14.62 9.27 -4.33
CA THR A 217 -15.94 8.74 -3.96
C THR A 217 -15.83 7.64 -2.90
N SER A 218 -16.95 7.11 -2.40
CA SER A 218 -16.97 6.01 -1.42
C SER A 218 -16.20 4.75 -1.85
N GLY A 219 -16.06 4.54 -3.16
CA GLY A 219 -15.24 3.44 -3.71
C GLY A 219 -13.73 3.72 -3.74
N SER A 220 -13.27 4.91 -3.34
CA SER A 220 -11.84 5.20 -3.20
C SER A 220 -11.33 4.82 -1.81
N LEU A 221 -10.02 4.57 -1.68
CA LEU A 221 -9.41 4.28 -0.38
C LEU A 221 -9.68 5.42 0.62
N ILE A 222 -9.46 6.66 0.21
CA ILE A 222 -9.77 7.86 1.01
C ILE A 222 -11.25 7.93 1.36
N GLY A 223 -12.16 7.68 0.41
CA GLY A 223 -13.60 7.67 0.66
C GLY A 223 -14.01 6.63 1.69
N ALA A 224 -13.49 5.40 1.56
CA ALA A 224 -13.73 4.33 2.51
C ALA A 224 -13.18 4.64 3.92
N VAL A 225 -12.00 5.26 4.01
CA VAL A 225 -11.42 5.71 5.29
C VAL A 225 -12.31 6.79 5.93
N ASN A 226 -12.78 7.76 5.15
CA ASN A 226 -13.71 8.80 5.65
C ASN A 226 -14.98 8.20 6.25
N GLU A 227 -15.56 7.22 5.59
CA GLU A 227 -16.77 6.53 6.10
C GLU A 227 -16.46 5.71 7.37
N LYS A 228 -15.28 5.07 7.44
CA LYS A 228 -14.86 4.34 8.65
C LYS A 228 -14.67 5.25 9.87
N ILE A 229 -14.21 6.48 9.67
CA ILE A 229 -14.11 7.47 10.74
C ILE A 229 -15.41 8.25 10.99
N GLY A 230 -16.51 7.84 10.35
CA GLY A 230 -17.86 8.34 10.65
C GLY A 230 -18.29 9.57 9.86
N LEU A 231 -17.60 9.96 8.81
CA LEU A 231 -18.02 10.99 7.87
C LEU A 231 -18.89 10.38 6.76
N LYS A 232 -19.69 11.19 6.08
CA LYS A 232 -20.47 10.79 4.91
C LYS A 232 -19.84 11.34 3.64
N ASN A 233 -19.61 10.49 2.66
CA ASN A 233 -19.13 10.94 1.37
C ASN A 233 -20.21 11.81 0.67
N ALA A 234 -19.88 13.07 0.40
CA ALA A 234 -20.81 14.05 -0.17
C ALA A 234 -20.85 14.04 -1.70
N TRP A 235 -19.93 13.33 -2.35
CA TRP A 235 -19.87 13.31 -3.82
C TRP A 235 -21.08 12.64 -4.44
N LYS A 236 -21.68 13.30 -5.44
CA LYS A 236 -22.79 12.75 -6.25
C LYS A 236 -22.31 12.18 -7.59
N VAL A 237 -21.04 12.37 -7.92
CA VAL A 237 -20.43 11.82 -9.14
C VAL A 237 -20.11 10.35 -8.97
N LYS A 238 -20.14 9.61 -10.08
CA LYS A 238 -19.78 8.19 -10.09
C LYS A 238 -18.27 8.04 -10.17
N GLY A 239 -17.70 7.24 -9.27
CA GLY A 239 -16.31 6.80 -9.35
C GLY A 239 -16.10 5.67 -10.38
N ASP A 240 -14.86 5.53 -10.86
CA ASP A 240 -14.46 4.37 -11.65
C ASP A 240 -14.47 3.07 -10.81
N LYS A 241 -14.41 1.93 -11.50
CA LYS A 241 -14.54 0.62 -10.82
C LYS A 241 -13.27 0.13 -10.13
N SER A 242 -12.14 0.76 -10.41
CA SER A 242 -10.84 0.36 -9.85
C SER A 242 -10.52 1.21 -8.63
N TYR A 243 -10.36 2.50 -8.83
CA TYR A 243 -9.92 3.44 -7.79
C TYR A 243 -11.04 4.21 -7.10
N GLY A 244 -12.26 4.13 -7.60
CA GLY A 244 -13.39 4.90 -7.08
C GLY A 244 -13.25 6.41 -7.29
N LEU A 245 -12.50 6.83 -8.31
CA LEU A 245 -12.23 8.23 -8.60
C LEU A 245 -13.25 8.77 -9.59
N GLY A 246 -13.78 9.94 -9.29
CA GLY A 246 -14.64 10.69 -10.20
C GLY A 246 -13.86 11.75 -10.99
N ALA A 247 -14.57 12.46 -11.83
CA ALA A 247 -14.06 13.64 -12.53
C ALA A 247 -15.12 14.74 -12.52
N THR A 248 -14.71 15.97 -12.26
CA THR A 248 -15.56 17.15 -12.30
C THR A 248 -14.73 18.40 -12.54
N ASP A 249 -15.41 19.53 -12.67
CA ASP A 249 -14.86 20.87 -12.76
C ASP A 249 -15.39 21.73 -11.59
N VAL A 250 -15.14 23.04 -11.62
CA VAL A 250 -15.60 23.95 -10.59
C VAL A 250 -17.13 24.11 -10.57
N GLU A 251 -17.78 24.04 -11.72
CA GLU A 251 -19.24 24.09 -11.85
C GLU A 251 -19.90 22.87 -11.19
N GLY A 252 -19.28 21.69 -11.30
CA GLY A 252 -19.77 20.49 -10.64
C GLY A 252 -19.77 20.55 -9.12
N LEU A 253 -18.98 21.42 -8.51
CA LEU A 253 -18.97 21.65 -7.07
C LEU A 253 -20.24 22.32 -6.56
N THR A 254 -21.03 22.98 -7.42
CA THR A 254 -22.33 23.55 -7.07
C THR A 254 -23.37 22.53 -6.62
N LYS A 255 -23.12 21.23 -6.90
CA LYS A 255 -23.98 20.11 -6.48
C LYS A 255 -23.72 19.63 -5.05
N LEU A 256 -22.66 20.12 -4.42
CA LEU A 256 -22.34 19.82 -3.02
C LEU A 256 -23.27 20.63 -2.09
N ASP A 257 -23.57 20.04 -0.91
CA ASP A 257 -24.40 20.70 0.08
C ASP A 257 -23.70 21.98 0.62
N LYS A 258 -24.54 22.93 1.07
CA LYS A 258 -24.07 24.23 1.61
C LYS A 258 -23.24 24.08 2.90
N ASP A 259 -23.39 22.98 3.63
CA ASP A 259 -22.75 22.70 4.91
C ASP A 259 -21.62 21.66 4.81
N VAL A 260 -21.32 21.17 3.59
CA VAL A 260 -20.25 20.19 3.36
C VAL A 260 -18.91 20.69 3.89
N GLN A 261 -18.15 19.80 4.52
CA GLN A 261 -16.75 20.03 4.83
C GLN A 261 -15.94 19.57 3.59
N PHE A 262 -15.36 20.53 2.88
CA PHE A 262 -14.58 20.27 1.68
C PHE A 262 -13.09 20.24 2.04
N ALA A 263 -12.44 19.13 1.79
CA ALA A 263 -11.00 19.02 1.98
C ALA A 263 -10.28 18.68 0.68
N TYR A 264 -9.05 19.15 0.58
CA TYR A 264 -8.22 18.89 -0.56
C TYR A 264 -6.76 18.71 -0.17
N ILE A 265 -6.02 18.02 -1.05
CA ILE A 265 -4.58 17.88 -0.96
C ILE A 265 -3.93 18.38 -2.24
N GLY A 266 -2.66 18.72 -2.15
CA GLY A 266 -1.81 19.09 -3.27
C GLY A 266 -0.38 19.17 -2.78
N ASN A 267 0.54 19.66 -3.60
CA ASN A 267 1.93 19.82 -3.23
C ASN A 267 2.38 21.28 -3.43
N LYS A 268 2.93 21.89 -2.39
CA LYS A 268 3.39 23.30 -2.46
C LYS A 268 4.51 23.52 -3.48
N SER A 269 5.28 22.48 -3.78
CA SER A 269 6.35 22.54 -4.79
C SER A 269 5.82 22.40 -6.22
N ASP A 270 4.56 21.94 -6.39
CA ASP A 270 3.88 21.83 -7.67
C ASP A 270 2.62 22.68 -7.67
N LYS A 271 2.73 23.90 -8.20
CA LYS A 271 1.62 24.86 -8.26
C LYS A 271 0.44 24.39 -9.10
N THR A 272 0.64 23.42 -10.00
CA THR A 272 -0.44 22.86 -10.82
C THR A 272 -1.35 21.95 -10.01
N SER A 273 -0.86 21.36 -8.91
CA SER A 273 -1.61 20.46 -8.04
C SER A 273 -2.39 21.17 -6.91
N THR A 274 -2.42 22.49 -6.89
CA THR A 274 -3.09 23.29 -5.85
C THR A 274 -4.07 24.31 -6.42
N PRO A 275 -5.05 23.90 -7.27
CA PRO A 275 -5.98 24.87 -7.90
C PRO A 275 -6.86 25.60 -6.89
N PHE A 276 -7.26 24.98 -5.79
CA PHE A 276 -8.24 25.50 -4.83
C PHE A 276 -7.75 26.76 -4.09
N ASN A 277 -6.48 26.84 -3.76
CA ASN A 277 -5.85 28.03 -3.18
C ASN A 277 -5.01 28.82 -4.20
N GLY A 278 -5.00 28.38 -5.45
CA GLY A 278 -4.36 29.01 -6.60
C GLY A 278 -5.37 29.75 -7.48
N VAL A 279 -5.60 29.19 -8.68
CA VAL A 279 -6.45 29.82 -9.71
C VAL A 279 -7.92 29.94 -9.27
N LEU A 280 -8.45 28.96 -8.54
CA LEU A 280 -9.82 28.97 -8.06
C LEU A 280 -10.07 30.00 -6.95
N ALA A 281 -9.05 30.41 -6.20
CA ALA A 281 -9.21 31.44 -5.18
C ALA A 281 -9.76 32.78 -5.74
N LYS A 282 -9.65 33.02 -7.05
CA LYS A 282 -10.17 34.19 -7.76
C LYS A 282 -11.34 33.86 -8.69
N ASP A 283 -11.74 32.59 -8.76
CA ASP A 283 -12.83 32.12 -9.60
C ASP A 283 -14.19 32.52 -8.99
N LYS A 284 -15.09 33.07 -9.82
CA LYS A 284 -16.40 33.55 -9.35
C LYS A 284 -17.33 32.42 -8.90
N VAL A 285 -17.27 31.25 -9.57
CA VAL A 285 -18.09 30.11 -9.17
C VAL A 285 -17.60 29.58 -7.84
N TRP A 286 -16.28 29.28 -7.70
CA TRP A 286 -15.68 28.81 -6.46
C TRP A 286 -15.97 29.73 -5.27
N THR A 287 -15.70 31.01 -5.41
CA THR A 287 -15.91 32.01 -4.32
C THR A 287 -17.37 32.23 -3.97
N SER A 288 -18.31 31.87 -4.87
CA SER A 288 -19.76 31.96 -4.61
C SER A 288 -20.31 30.76 -3.83
N LEU A 289 -19.60 29.64 -3.79
CA LEU A 289 -20.06 28.39 -3.14
C LEU A 289 -20.34 28.61 -1.65
N PRO A 290 -21.49 28.13 -1.12
CA PRO A 290 -21.86 28.37 0.27
C PRO A 290 -20.83 27.84 1.29
N PHE A 291 -20.29 26.67 1.08
CA PHE A 291 -19.29 26.08 1.95
C PHE A 291 -17.94 26.82 1.91
N VAL A 292 -17.57 27.42 0.78
CA VAL A 292 -16.39 28.29 0.66
C VAL A 292 -16.61 29.60 1.46
N LYS A 293 -17.79 30.22 1.34
CA LYS A 293 -18.15 31.42 2.12
C LYS A 293 -18.20 31.17 3.63
N LYS A 294 -18.55 29.95 4.04
CA LYS A 294 -18.56 29.53 5.46
C LYS A 294 -17.19 29.19 6.01
N GLY A 295 -16.14 29.10 5.17
CA GLY A 295 -14.82 28.69 5.59
C GLY A 295 -14.66 27.17 5.78
N ASN A 296 -15.61 26.38 5.25
CA ASN A 296 -15.56 24.91 5.32
C ASN A 296 -14.65 24.31 4.24
N VAL A 297 -13.49 24.91 4.03
CA VAL A 297 -12.49 24.46 3.05
C VAL A 297 -11.18 24.20 3.75
N HIS A 298 -10.74 22.96 3.72
CA HIS A 298 -9.61 22.47 4.50
C HIS A 298 -8.51 21.96 3.58
N ARG A 299 -7.34 22.60 3.61
CA ARG A 299 -6.16 22.09 2.94
C ARG A 299 -5.43 21.14 3.87
N LEU A 300 -5.30 19.87 3.47
CA LEU A 300 -4.53 18.90 4.22
C LEU A 300 -3.01 19.07 3.96
N PRO A 301 -2.15 18.59 4.88
CA PRO A 301 -0.70 18.63 4.72
C PRO A 301 -0.21 17.93 3.46
N ASP A 302 0.91 18.41 2.91
CA ASP A 302 1.59 17.75 1.78
C ASP A 302 2.21 16.41 2.21
N GLY A 303 2.25 15.46 1.29
CA GLY A 303 3.01 14.22 1.47
C GLY A 303 2.25 13.09 2.13
N ILE A 304 0.93 13.10 2.00
CA ILE A 304 0.07 11.95 2.29
C ILE A 304 -0.25 11.28 0.96
N TRP A 305 0.22 10.05 0.76
CA TRP A 305 -0.07 9.33 -0.48
C TRP A 305 -1.49 8.75 -0.44
N MET A 306 -2.37 9.28 -1.26
CA MET A 306 -3.81 8.93 -1.25
C MET A 306 -4.11 7.50 -1.72
N PHE A 307 -3.12 6.83 -2.27
CA PHE A 307 -3.16 5.43 -2.74
C PHE A 307 -2.19 4.54 -1.95
N GLY A 308 -1.75 5.01 -0.78
CA GLY A 308 -0.74 4.37 0.05
C GLY A 308 -1.27 3.22 0.90
N GLY A 309 -0.45 2.84 1.87
CA GLY A 309 -0.74 1.79 2.84
C GLY A 309 -1.32 2.34 4.16
N PRO A 310 -1.32 1.49 5.20
CA PRO A 310 -1.86 1.87 6.51
C PRO A 310 -1.22 3.11 7.12
N GLU A 311 0.08 3.36 6.89
CA GLU A 311 0.77 4.50 7.49
C GLU A 311 0.35 5.83 6.85
N SER A 312 0.22 5.89 5.51
CA SER A 312 -0.37 7.05 4.82
C SER A 312 -1.80 7.29 5.27
N MET A 313 -2.59 6.23 5.45
CA MET A 313 -3.97 6.36 5.92
C MET A 313 -4.06 6.79 7.39
N ASN A 314 -3.13 6.37 8.25
CA ASN A 314 -3.02 6.87 9.63
C ASN A 314 -2.76 8.37 9.65
N GLN A 315 -1.79 8.84 8.86
CA GLN A 315 -1.48 10.27 8.73
C GLN A 315 -2.66 11.05 8.14
N TYR A 316 -3.39 10.46 7.19
CA TYR A 316 -4.60 11.04 6.64
C TYR A 316 -5.67 11.24 7.71
N VAL A 317 -5.97 10.22 8.51
CA VAL A 317 -6.95 10.29 9.60
C VAL A 317 -6.59 11.41 10.58
N ASP A 318 -5.34 11.46 11.05
CA ASP A 318 -4.88 12.52 11.94
C ASP A 318 -5.07 13.91 11.31
N SER A 319 -4.73 14.06 10.03
CA SER A 319 -4.85 15.33 9.30
C SER A 319 -6.30 15.77 9.13
N VAL A 320 -7.23 14.84 8.89
CA VAL A 320 -8.66 15.14 8.79
C VAL A 320 -9.23 15.56 10.14
N VAL A 321 -8.91 14.80 11.20
CA VAL A 321 -9.34 15.15 12.56
C VAL A 321 -8.83 16.53 12.94
N ASP A 322 -7.54 16.80 12.74
CA ASP A 322 -6.93 18.08 13.03
C ASP A 322 -7.57 19.24 12.25
N ALA A 323 -7.80 19.04 10.95
CA ALA A 323 -8.38 20.07 10.08
C ALA A 323 -9.84 20.41 10.42
N LEU A 324 -10.60 19.44 10.93
CA LEU A 324 -12.01 19.62 11.26
C LEU A 324 -12.26 20.02 12.72
N THR A 325 -11.33 19.72 13.66
CA THR A 325 -11.57 19.93 15.09
C THR A 325 -10.74 21.07 15.69
N LYS A 326 -9.58 21.40 15.11
CA LYS A 326 -8.73 22.51 15.58
C LYS A 326 -9.18 23.79 14.87
N LYS A 327 -9.64 24.77 15.67
CA LYS A 327 -9.98 26.11 15.19
C LYS A 327 -8.74 26.99 15.07
#